data_a634e5a505fb327131aa3a691fc5ff91
#
_entry.id   a634e5a505fb327131aa3a691fc5ff91
#
_cell.length_a   1.000
_cell.length_b   1.000
_cell.length_c   1.000
_cell.angle_alpha   90.00
_cell.angle_beta   90.00
_cell.angle_gamma   90.00
#
_symmetry.space_group_name_H-M   'P 1'
#
loop_
_entity.id
_entity.type
_entity.pdbx_description
1 polymer ?
#
loop_
_entity_poly.entity_id
_entity_poly.type
_entity_poly.pdbx_seq_one_letter_code
_entity_poly.pdbx_strand_id
1 'polypeptide(L)'
;MRWHDRYMTTPQPLPNVAALPPYVPGARGLVNGAVPIKSSSNENPLPPLPSVLEALAQAGATINRYPDMYASDLVERLADRHGVTPAEVVVGGGSVGVLAHLLTAYAGAGDEVLFAWRSFEAYPILALLTGATPVTVPLDADARHDLPALAAAVTEHTKVVMVCSPNNPTGPAIHTDEFVAFMGAVPEHVIVVLDEAYLEYVTDPQTVQGQEMLGRWPNLVVLRTFSKAYGLAGLRVGYAIAPAAIITAVRSCVTPFSVSGSAQLAALASIEAMPELMERVDGIVAERARVVAALAADGWTLPDSQGNFVWLGVGEKTAELVAYFGAQPQPILVRPFINEGVRLTIGTPEENDAALAALAGLTWRL
;
A
#
# COMPACT_ATOMS: atom_id res chain seq x y z
N MET A 1 -18.17 -37.36 -38.63
CA MET A 1 -18.23 -36.15 -37.80
C MET A 1 -17.48 -36.50 -36.54
N ARG A 2 -16.24 -36.01 -36.39
CA ARG A 2 -15.39 -36.37 -35.27
C ARG A 2 -15.85 -35.66 -33.99
N TRP A 3 -15.75 -36.33 -32.86
CA TRP A 3 -16.14 -35.82 -31.54
C TRP A 3 -15.47 -34.47 -31.18
N HIS A 4 -14.39 -34.10 -31.86
CA HIS A 4 -13.62 -32.85 -31.66
C HIS A 4 -14.28 -31.59 -32.19
N ASP A 5 -15.26 -31.65 -33.07
CA ASP A 5 -15.83 -30.46 -33.73
C ASP A 5 -17.04 -29.86 -33.01
N ARG A 6 -17.48 -30.39 -31.88
CA ARG A 6 -18.75 -30.02 -31.29
C ARG A 6 -18.72 -29.04 -30.13
N TYR A 7 -17.59 -28.81 -29.47
CA TYR A 7 -17.51 -27.96 -28.26
C TYR A 7 -16.12 -27.30 -28.09
N MET A 8 -15.70 -26.45 -28.99
CA MET A 8 -14.54 -25.57 -28.80
C MET A 8 -14.96 -24.12 -28.53
N THR A 9 -15.96 -23.93 -27.67
CA THR A 9 -16.13 -22.63 -27.04
C THR A 9 -15.26 -22.60 -25.79
N THR A 10 -14.15 -21.87 -25.84
CA THR A 10 -13.34 -21.60 -24.64
C THR A 10 -14.24 -20.96 -23.57
N PRO A 11 -14.26 -21.50 -22.33
CA PRO A 11 -14.99 -20.86 -21.24
C PRO A 11 -14.60 -19.40 -21.12
N GLN A 12 -15.58 -18.53 -21.07
CA GLN A 12 -15.36 -17.10 -20.91
C GLN A 12 -15.31 -16.73 -19.43
N PRO A 13 -14.38 -15.84 -19.00
CA PRO A 13 -14.40 -15.30 -17.64
C PRO A 13 -15.66 -14.45 -17.40
N LEU A 14 -15.95 -14.17 -16.13
CA LEU A 14 -17.02 -13.21 -15.79
C LEU A 14 -16.72 -11.85 -16.45
N PRO A 15 -17.75 -11.08 -16.85
CA PRO A 15 -17.56 -9.80 -17.54
C PRO A 15 -16.67 -8.80 -16.78
N ASN A 16 -16.84 -8.70 -15.46
CA ASN A 16 -16.01 -7.86 -14.60
C ASN A 16 -14.54 -8.32 -14.58
N VAL A 17 -14.28 -9.62 -14.64
CA VAL A 17 -12.91 -10.17 -14.71
C VAL A 17 -12.30 -9.94 -16.10
N ALA A 18 -13.10 -10.09 -17.17
CA ALA A 18 -12.64 -9.81 -18.53
C ALA A 18 -12.27 -8.33 -18.76
N ALA A 19 -12.89 -7.42 -18.00
CA ALA A 19 -12.63 -5.98 -18.07
C ALA A 19 -11.43 -5.52 -17.23
N LEU A 20 -10.81 -6.40 -16.41
CA LEU A 20 -9.70 -6.01 -15.55
C LEU A 20 -8.48 -5.60 -16.38
N PRO A 21 -7.89 -4.42 -16.11
CA PRO A 21 -6.58 -4.10 -16.64
C PRO A 21 -5.53 -5.04 -16.02
N PRO A 22 -4.52 -5.48 -16.77
CA PRO A 22 -3.44 -6.25 -16.20
C PRO A 22 -2.69 -5.40 -15.15
N TYR A 23 -2.48 -5.96 -13.95
CA TYR A 23 -1.59 -5.33 -12.98
C TYR A 23 -0.16 -5.36 -13.51
N VAL A 24 0.46 -4.19 -13.63
CA VAL A 24 1.86 -4.08 -14.08
C VAL A 24 2.76 -4.05 -12.83
N PRO A 25 3.49 -5.12 -12.53
CA PRO A 25 4.43 -5.12 -11.40
C PRO A 25 5.60 -4.18 -11.67
N GLY A 26 6.29 -3.75 -10.62
CA GLY A 26 7.56 -3.03 -10.76
C GLY A 26 8.56 -3.85 -11.58
N ALA A 27 9.33 -3.18 -12.43
CA ALA A 27 10.31 -3.82 -13.31
C ALA A 27 11.33 -4.65 -12.52
N ARG A 28 11.79 -5.75 -13.09
CA ARG A 28 12.75 -6.69 -12.50
C ARG A 28 13.75 -7.16 -13.55
N GLY A 29 14.88 -7.69 -13.08
CA GLY A 29 15.91 -8.30 -13.93
C GLY A 29 17.02 -7.33 -14.33
N LEU A 30 17.92 -7.79 -15.19
CA LEU A 30 19.01 -6.97 -15.71
C LEU A 30 18.48 -5.98 -16.75
N VAL A 31 18.99 -4.77 -16.73
CA VAL A 31 18.75 -3.75 -17.75
C VAL A 31 20.08 -3.53 -18.48
N ASN A 32 20.10 -3.77 -19.78
CA ASN A 32 21.32 -3.69 -20.60
C ASN A 32 22.51 -4.49 -20.03
N GLY A 33 22.22 -5.63 -19.37
CA GLY A 33 23.23 -6.47 -18.74
C GLY A 33 23.72 -6.02 -17.35
N ALA A 34 23.26 -4.89 -16.84
CA ALA A 34 23.60 -4.37 -15.51
C ALA A 34 22.51 -4.68 -14.48
N VAL A 35 22.91 -4.82 -13.20
CA VAL A 35 21.98 -4.90 -12.07
C VAL A 35 21.45 -3.49 -11.80
N PRO A 36 20.16 -3.24 -11.96
CA PRO A 36 19.60 -1.91 -11.76
C PRO A 36 19.41 -1.58 -10.28
N ILE A 37 19.43 -0.30 -9.95
CA ILE A 37 18.87 0.23 -8.69
C ILE A 37 17.36 0.07 -8.76
N LYS A 38 16.75 -0.53 -7.72
CA LYS A 38 15.32 -0.83 -7.70
C LYS A 38 14.53 0.16 -6.85
N SER A 39 14.14 1.29 -7.43
CA SER A 39 13.37 2.35 -6.77
C SER A 39 11.88 2.36 -7.18
N SER A 40 11.31 1.21 -7.55
CA SER A 40 9.96 1.14 -8.15
C SER A 40 8.85 0.65 -7.23
N SER A 41 9.15 0.00 -6.09
CA SER A 41 8.16 -0.77 -5.34
C SER A 41 7.98 -0.37 -3.88
N ASN A 42 8.58 0.73 -3.44
CA ASN A 42 8.57 1.19 -2.03
C ASN A 42 8.96 0.08 -1.05
N GLU A 43 9.94 -0.74 -1.45
CA GLU A 43 10.55 -1.74 -0.58
C GLU A 43 11.49 -1.06 0.41
N ASN A 44 11.71 -1.68 1.56
CA ASN A 44 12.74 -1.26 2.48
C ASN A 44 14.12 -1.65 1.88
N PRO A 45 15.10 -0.72 1.73
CA PRO A 45 16.38 -1.03 1.14
C PRO A 45 17.27 -1.89 2.03
N LEU A 46 16.97 -1.96 3.33
CA LEU A 46 17.75 -2.69 4.31
C LEU A 46 17.28 -4.17 4.39
N PRO A 47 18.20 -5.10 4.69
CA PRO A 47 17.83 -6.50 4.91
C PRO A 47 16.92 -6.62 6.17
N PRO A 48 16.19 -7.74 6.32
CA PRO A 48 15.40 -7.99 7.53
C PRO A 48 16.25 -7.88 8.81
N LEU A 49 15.61 -7.56 9.94
CA LEU A 49 16.27 -7.51 11.24
C LEU A 49 16.90 -8.87 11.59
N PRO A 50 18.01 -8.92 12.35
CA PRO A 50 18.63 -10.19 12.77
C PRO A 50 17.66 -11.13 13.49
N SER A 51 16.83 -10.61 14.40
CA SER A 51 15.79 -11.37 15.10
C SER A 51 14.76 -11.97 14.16
N VAL A 52 14.41 -11.26 13.08
CA VAL A 52 13.50 -11.75 12.04
C VAL A 52 14.14 -12.89 11.24
N LEU A 53 15.43 -12.77 10.89
CA LEU A 53 16.16 -13.82 10.18
C LEU A 53 16.28 -15.09 11.04
N GLU A 54 16.49 -14.95 12.36
CA GLU A 54 16.49 -16.06 13.31
C GLU A 54 15.11 -16.74 13.38
N ALA A 55 14.03 -15.97 13.52
CA ALA A 55 12.67 -16.50 13.51
C ALA A 55 12.34 -17.26 12.22
N LEU A 56 12.79 -16.75 11.07
CA LEU A 56 12.62 -17.42 9.77
C LEU A 56 13.43 -18.73 9.71
N ALA A 57 14.63 -18.77 10.25
CA ALA A 57 15.44 -19.98 10.30
C ALA A 57 14.76 -21.06 11.16
N GLN A 58 14.19 -20.68 12.30
CA GLN A 58 13.41 -21.59 13.17
C GLN A 58 12.13 -22.08 12.45
N ALA A 59 11.40 -21.20 11.79
CA ALA A 59 10.20 -21.54 11.02
C ALA A 59 10.48 -22.56 9.91
N GLY A 60 11.69 -22.57 9.35
CA GLY A 60 12.12 -23.50 8.32
C GLY A 60 11.96 -24.98 8.72
N ALA A 61 12.07 -25.30 10.00
CA ALA A 61 11.95 -26.67 10.52
C ALA A 61 10.50 -27.22 10.48
N THR A 62 9.50 -26.37 10.30
CA THR A 62 8.07 -26.74 10.40
C THR A 62 7.26 -26.42 9.13
N ILE A 63 7.88 -26.04 8.03
CA ILE A 63 7.20 -25.67 6.78
C ILE A 63 6.37 -26.80 6.15
N ASN A 64 6.57 -28.04 6.57
CA ASN A 64 5.78 -29.21 6.17
C ASN A 64 4.43 -29.32 6.91
N ARG A 65 4.14 -28.38 7.84
CA ARG A 65 2.89 -28.33 8.59
C ARG A 65 2.11 -27.09 8.25
N TYR A 66 0.78 -27.19 8.30
CA TYR A 66 -0.07 -26.01 8.22
C TYR A 66 0.20 -25.08 9.41
N PRO A 67 0.21 -23.74 9.16
CA PRO A 67 0.28 -22.78 10.24
C PRO A 67 -1.03 -22.71 11.02
N ASP A 68 -1.05 -21.94 12.11
CA ASP A 68 -2.33 -21.52 12.69
C ASP A 68 -3.12 -20.71 11.64
N MET A 69 -4.35 -21.17 11.37
CA MET A 69 -5.22 -20.58 10.36
C MET A 69 -5.60 -19.14 10.68
N TYR A 70 -5.72 -18.81 11.94
CA TYR A 70 -6.16 -17.48 12.41
C TYR A 70 -4.99 -16.57 12.80
N ALA A 71 -3.75 -17.08 12.77
CA ALA A 71 -2.56 -16.36 13.25
C ALA A 71 -2.75 -15.84 14.69
N SER A 72 -3.27 -16.68 15.59
CA SER A 72 -3.78 -16.29 16.91
C SER A 72 -2.76 -15.52 17.73
N ASP A 73 -1.50 -16.01 17.83
CA ASP A 73 -0.44 -15.33 18.57
C ASP A 73 -0.16 -13.91 18.02
N LEU A 74 -0.17 -13.78 16.68
CA LEU A 74 0.03 -12.47 16.04
C LEU A 74 -1.18 -11.56 16.25
N VAL A 75 -2.40 -12.09 16.18
CA VAL A 75 -3.65 -11.36 16.45
C VAL A 75 -3.67 -10.86 17.90
N GLU A 76 -3.35 -11.71 18.87
CA GLU A 76 -3.27 -11.33 20.29
C GLU A 76 -2.23 -10.24 20.51
N ARG A 77 -1.03 -10.40 19.94
CA ARG A 77 0.04 -9.40 20.06
C ARG A 77 -0.31 -8.05 19.44
N LEU A 78 -1.01 -8.06 18.29
CA LEU A 78 -1.51 -6.83 17.66
C LEU A 78 -2.63 -6.19 18.48
N ALA A 79 -3.54 -7.00 19.03
CA ALA A 79 -4.61 -6.51 19.88
C ALA A 79 -4.05 -5.80 21.12
N ASP A 80 -3.10 -6.44 21.82
CA ASP A 80 -2.41 -5.84 22.96
C ASP A 80 -1.72 -4.51 22.59
N ARG A 81 -1.00 -4.50 21.45
CA ARG A 81 -0.28 -3.31 20.98
C ARG A 81 -1.20 -2.13 20.72
N HIS A 82 -2.39 -2.40 20.20
CA HIS A 82 -3.36 -1.36 19.82
C HIS A 82 -4.42 -1.10 20.90
N GLY A 83 -4.39 -1.80 22.03
CA GLY A 83 -5.35 -1.63 23.12
C GLY A 83 -6.77 -2.05 22.73
N VAL A 84 -6.91 -3.04 21.86
CA VAL A 84 -8.20 -3.59 21.40
C VAL A 84 -8.31 -5.08 21.74
N THR A 85 -9.44 -5.70 21.44
CA THR A 85 -9.61 -7.14 21.64
C THR A 85 -9.18 -7.95 20.41
N PRO A 86 -8.79 -9.23 20.53
CA PRO A 86 -8.51 -10.10 19.39
C PRO A 86 -9.67 -10.23 18.41
N ALA A 87 -10.92 -9.99 18.84
CA ALA A 87 -12.09 -9.99 17.97
C ALA A 87 -12.11 -8.81 16.99
N GLU A 88 -11.35 -7.75 17.26
CA GLU A 88 -11.26 -6.52 16.47
C GLU A 88 -10.06 -6.52 15.51
N VAL A 89 -9.27 -7.60 15.44
CA VAL A 89 -8.08 -7.69 14.59
C VAL A 89 -8.23 -8.83 13.60
N VAL A 90 -7.86 -8.63 12.34
CA VAL A 90 -7.71 -9.69 11.32
C VAL A 90 -6.37 -9.58 10.63
N VAL A 91 -5.71 -10.73 10.42
CA VAL A 91 -4.45 -10.84 9.68
C VAL A 91 -4.71 -11.50 8.32
N GLY A 92 -3.98 -11.09 7.30
CA GLY A 92 -4.13 -11.65 5.95
C GLY A 92 -2.87 -11.54 5.09
N GLY A 93 -2.95 -12.01 3.87
CA GLY A 93 -1.86 -12.04 2.88
C GLY A 93 -1.39 -10.66 2.39
N GLY A 94 -0.85 -9.84 3.30
CA GLY A 94 -0.61 -8.41 3.14
C GLY A 94 -1.89 -7.60 3.35
N SER A 95 -1.75 -6.26 3.51
CA SER A 95 -2.91 -5.37 3.58
C SER A 95 -3.84 -5.50 2.37
N VAL A 96 -3.29 -5.75 1.18
CA VAL A 96 -4.05 -6.01 -0.05
C VAL A 96 -4.96 -7.24 0.08
N GLY A 97 -4.46 -8.33 0.70
CA GLY A 97 -5.27 -9.53 0.95
C GLY A 97 -6.41 -9.25 1.93
N VAL A 98 -6.13 -8.50 3.01
CA VAL A 98 -7.17 -8.08 3.96
C VAL A 98 -8.21 -7.19 3.30
N LEU A 99 -7.77 -6.21 2.49
CA LEU A 99 -8.66 -5.32 1.73
C LEU A 99 -9.52 -6.10 0.73
N ALA A 100 -8.97 -7.09 0.04
CA ALA A 100 -9.73 -7.96 -0.86
C ALA A 100 -10.84 -8.71 -0.13
N HIS A 101 -10.55 -9.26 1.07
CA HIS A 101 -11.56 -9.93 1.89
C HIS A 101 -12.63 -8.96 2.39
N LEU A 102 -12.24 -7.74 2.78
CA LEU A 102 -13.17 -6.69 3.19
C LEU A 102 -14.12 -6.32 2.04
N LEU A 103 -13.58 -6.05 0.86
CA LEU A 103 -14.39 -5.71 -0.30
C LEU A 103 -15.31 -6.88 -0.71
N THR A 104 -14.83 -8.12 -0.62
CA THR A 104 -15.66 -9.32 -0.85
C THR A 104 -16.82 -9.42 0.14
N ALA A 105 -16.61 -9.00 1.40
CA ALA A 105 -17.64 -9.05 2.43
C ALA A 105 -18.69 -7.93 2.30
N TYR A 106 -18.34 -6.78 1.72
CA TYR A 106 -19.15 -5.57 1.81
C TYR A 106 -19.56 -4.94 0.49
N ALA A 107 -18.95 -5.32 -0.65
CA ALA A 107 -19.27 -4.73 -1.95
C ALA A 107 -19.42 -5.78 -3.04
N GLY A 108 -20.41 -5.58 -3.92
CA GLY A 108 -20.71 -6.49 -5.01
C GLY A 108 -21.30 -5.76 -6.22
N ALA A 109 -21.94 -6.51 -7.12
CA ALA A 109 -22.57 -5.95 -8.32
C ALA A 109 -23.69 -4.96 -7.96
N GLY A 110 -23.60 -3.76 -8.47
CA GLY A 110 -24.52 -2.65 -8.19
C GLY A 110 -24.06 -1.72 -7.05
N ASP A 111 -23.01 -2.11 -6.32
CA ASP A 111 -22.41 -1.28 -5.28
C ASP A 111 -21.24 -0.44 -5.83
N GLU A 112 -20.88 0.60 -5.11
CA GLU A 112 -19.76 1.48 -5.41
C GLU A 112 -18.68 1.38 -4.35
N VAL A 113 -17.40 1.43 -4.81
CA VAL A 113 -16.21 1.60 -3.97
C VAL A 113 -15.54 2.90 -4.36
N LEU A 114 -15.50 3.85 -3.42
CA LEU A 114 -15.08 5.22 -3.64
C LEU A 114 -13.65 5.44 -3.10
N PHE A 115 -12.81 6.16 -3.85
CA PHE A 115 -11.46 6.54 -3.43
C PHE A 115 -10.93 7.73 -4.22
N ALA A 116 -9.93 8.42 -3.68
CA ALA A 116 -9.23 9.46 -4.41
C ALA A 116 -8.37 8.86 -5.55
N TRP A 117 -8.20 9.61 -6.63
CA TRP A 117 -7.37 9.20 -7.75
C TRP A 117 -6.50 10.36 -8.27
N ARG A 118 -5.21 10.18 -8.25
CA ARG A 118 -4.38 8.98 -8.19
C ARG A 118 -4.17 8.53 -6.75
N SER A 119 -4.39 7.22 -6.50
CA SER A 119 -4.03 6.55 -5.27
C SER A 119 -3.51 5.12 -5.58
N PHE A 120 -3.56 4.21 -4.61
CA PHE A 120 -2.98 2.87 -4.77
C PHE A 120 -3.65 2.08 -5.90
N GLU A 121 -2.84 1.65 -6.88
CA GLU A 121 -3.31 1.04 -8.13
C GLU A 121 -4.09 -0.28 -7.95
N ALA A 122 -4.01 -0.91 -6.77
CA ALA A 122 -4.81 -2.11 -6.49
C ALA A 122 -6.28 -1.79 -6.18
N TYR A 123 -6.63 -0.56 -5.76
CA TYR A 123 -8.00 -0.22 -5.37
C TYR A 123 -9.03 -0.48 -6.47
N PRO A 124 -8.90 0.07 -7.68
CA PRO A 124 -9.85 -0.19 -8.75
C PRO A 124 -9.90 -1.67 -9.15
N ILE A 125 -8.75 -2.36 -9.11
CA ILE A 125 -8.69 -3.79 -9.45
C ILE A 125 -9.49 -4.61 -8.43
N LEU A 126 -9.30 -4.35 -7.14
CA LEU A 126 -10.00 -5.06 -6.07
C LEU A 126 -11.51 -4.79 -6.08
N ALA A 127 -11.92 -3.54 -6.34
CA ALA A 127 -13.33 -3.19 -6.52
C ALA A 127 -13.96 -3.96 -7.68
N LEU A 128 -13.33 -3.94 -8.86
CA LEU A 128 -13.80 -4.66 -10.04
C LEU A 128 -13.88 -6.18 -9.82
N LEU A 129 -12.96 -6.77 -9.04
CA LEU A 129 -12.97 -8.21 -8.74
C LEU A 129 -14.24 -8.63 -7.98
N THR A 130 -14.83 -7.77 -7.15
CA THR A 130 -16.09 -8.06 -6.46
C THR A 130 -17.32 -7.84 -7.36
N GLY A 131 -17.14 -7.20 -8.51
CA GLY A 131 -18.23 -6.76 -9.38
C GLY A 131 -18.74 -5.36 -9.04
N ALA A 132 -18.19 -4.70 -8.00
CA ALA A 132 -18.52 -3.33 -7.66
C ALA A 132 -17.92 -2.33 -8.66
N THR A 133 -18.52 -1.16 -8.73
CA THR A 133 -18.04 -0.04 -9.56
C THR A 133 -17.02 0.80 -8.80
N PRO A 134 -15.79 0.94 -9.29
CA PRO A 134 -14.84 1.90 -8.74
C PRO A 134 -15.27 3.32 -9.10
N VAL A 135 -15.45 4.17 -8.09
CA VAL A 135 -15.74 5.62 -8.24
C VAL A 135 -14.53 6.40 -7.76
N THR A 136 -14.11 7.39 -8.55
CA THR A 136 -12.89 8.14 -8.26
C THR A 136 -13.16 9.63 -8.12
N VAL A 137 -12.47 10.26 -7.17
CA VAL A 137 -12.44 11.72 -6.98
C VAL A 137 -11.03 12.22 -7.23
N PRO A 138 -10.82 13.27 -8.03
CA PRO A 138 -9.48 13.82 -8.25
C PRO A 138 -8.80 14.25 -6.93
N LEU A 139 -7.47 14.21 -6.91
CA LEU A 139 -6.68 14.86 -5.86
C LEU A 139 -6.80 16.39 -6.00
N ASP A 140 -6.51 17.11 -4.93
CA ASP A 140 -6.40 18.57 -4.96
C ASP A 140 -5.11 19.04 -5.68
N ALA A 141 -4.89 20.36 -5.75
CA ALA A 141 -3.74 20.95 -6.41
C ALA A 141 -2.40 20.61 -5.75
N ASP A 142 -2.41 20.26 -4.47
CA ASP A 142 -1.23 19.85 -3.69
C ASP A 142 -1.03 18.34 -3.69
N ALA A 143 -1.74 17.64 -4.59
CA ALA A 143 -1.72 16.17 -4.72
C ALA A 143 -2.16 15.42 -3.45
N ARG A 144 -3.04 16.04 -2.64
CA ARG A 144 -3.67 15.50 -1.44
C ARG A 144 -5.05 14.93 -1.76
N HIS A 145 -5.58 14.12 -0.87
CA HIS A 145 -6.99 13.73 -0.92
C HIS A 145 -7.89 14.93 -0.66
N ASP A 146 -8.81 15.24 -1.58
CA ASP A 146 -9.90 16.16 -1.36
C ASP A 146 -11.03 15.46 -0.57
N LEU A 147 -10.92 15.47 0.77
CA LEU A 147 -11.87 14.78 1.63
C LEU A 147 -13.28 15.37 1.56
N PRO A 148 -13.48 16.70 1.48
CA PRO A 148 -14.81 17.26 1.20
C PRO A 148 -15.44 16.76 -0.09
N ALA A 149 -14.68 16.71 -1.18
CA ALA A 149 -15.17 16.17 -2.44
C ALA A 149 -15.43 14.66 -2.38
N LEU A 150 -14.60 13.87 -1.66
CA LEU A 150 -14.86 12.47 -1.39
C LEU A 150 -16.17 12.27 -0.61
N ALA A 151 -16.41 13.04 0.44
CA ALA A 151 -17.66 12.95 1.20
C ALA A 151 -18.88 13.30 0.34
N ALA A 152 -18.76 14.34 -0.51
CA ALA A 152 -19.83 14.76 -1.42
C ALA A 152 -20.14 13.73 -2.53
N ALA A 153 -19.17 12.88 -2.88
CA ALA A 153 -19.32 11.83 -3.89
C ALA A 153 -19.98 10.54 -3.35
N VAL A 154 -20.26 10.45 -2.04
CA VAL A 154 -20.96 9.30 -1.45
C VAL A 154 -22.41 9.28 -1.93
N THR A 155 -22.85 8.12 -2.47
CA THR A 155 -24.21 7.87 -2.95
C THR A 155 -24.90 6.78 -2.10
N GLU A 156 -26.15 6.47 -2.39
CA GLU A 156 -26.87 5.33 -1.79
C GLU A 156 -26.26 3.96 -2.15
N HIS A 157 -25.49 3.90 -3.25
CA HIS A 157 -24.78 2.70 -3.71
C HIS A 157 -23.40 2.55 -3.10
N THR A 158 -22.83 3.61 -2.50
CA THR A 158 -21.49 3.56 -1.92
C THR A 158 -21.48 2.66 -0.68
N LYS A 159 -20.61 1.63 -0.70
CA LYS A 159 -20.45 0.71 0.44
C LYS A 159 -19.11 0.89 1.16
N VAL A 160 -18.08 1.26 0.43
CA VAL A 160 -16.74 1.41 0.98
C VAL A 160 -16.09 2.68 0.42
N VAL A 161 -15.50 3.49 1.30
CA VAL A 161 -14.61 4.60 0.93
C VAL A 161 -13.21 4.26 1.40
N MET A 162 -12.22 4.39 0.50
CA MET A 162 -10.81 4.13 0.84
C MET A 162 -10.02 5.43 0.87
N VAL A 163 -9.33 5.66 1.97
CA VAL A 163 -8.52 6.85 2.26
C VAL A 163 -7.10 6.39 2.57
N CYS A 164 -6.13 6.78 1.75
CA CYS A 164 -4.72 6.38 1.87
C CYS A 164 -3.90 7.52 2.50
N SER A 165 -3.35 7.30 3.68
CA SER A 165 -2.56 8.30 4.40
C SER A 165 -1.33 7.68 5.07
N PRO A 166 -0.12 8.03 4.63
CA PRO A 166 0.25 8.84 3.45
C PRO A 166 -0.21 8.27 2.11
N ASN A 167 -0.59 9.14 1.16
CA ASN A 167 -1.06 8.68 -0.14
C ASN A 167 0.06 8.09 -1.00
N ASN A 168 -0.20 7.00 -1.66
CA ASN A 168 0.66 6.42 -2.68
C ASN A 168 -0.05 6.57 -4.05
N PRO A 169 0.54 7.30 -5.04
CA PRO A 169 1.98 7.55 -5.19
C PRO A 169 2.46 8.95 -4.78
N THR A 170 1.60 9.87 -4.40
CA THR A 170 1.92 11.31 -4.32
C THR A 170 2.65 11.72 -3.04
N GLY A 171 2.41 11.03 -1.92
CA GLY A 171 3.15 11.20 -0.68
C GLY A 171 2.47 11.95 0.45
N PRO A 172 1.60 12.95 0.24
CA PRO A 172 0.99 13.72 1.32
C PRO A 172 0.13 12.87 2.26
N ALA A 173 0.12 13.27 3.52
CA ALA A 173 -0.73 12.70 4.56
C ALA A 173 -2.01 13.52 4.78
N ILE A 174 -3.00 12.91 5.42
CA ILE A 174 -4.25 13.56 5.83
C ILE A 174 -4.08 13.99 7.26
N HIS A 175 -4.53 15.20 7.59
CA HIS A 175 -4.52 15.71 8.96
C HIS A 175 -5.71 15.19 9.78
N THR A 176 -5.51 15.14 11.10
CA THR A 176 -6.50 14.59 12.04
C THR A 176 -7.83 15.33 12.01
N ASP A 177 -7.81 16.65 11.94
CA ASP A 177 -9.03 17.48 11.90
C ASP A 177 -9.81 17.30 10.60
N GLU A 178 -9.11 17.23 9.46
CA GLU A 178 -9.70 16.92 8.15
C GLU A 178 -10.36 15.53 8.15
N PHE A 179 -9.69 14.52 8.72
CA PHE A 179 -10.23 13.17 8.81
C PHE A 179 -11.45 13.09 9.74
N VAL A 180 -11.41 13.78 10.88
CA VAL A 180 -12.56 13.85 11.81
C VAL A 180 -13.76 14.50 11.15
N ALA A 181 -13.56 15.60 10.43
CA ALA A 181 -14.63 16.27 9.68
C ALA A 181 -15.21 15.37 8.59
N PHE A 182 -14.34 14.65 7.85
CA PHE A 182 -14.73 13.70 6.84
C PHE A 182 -15.58 12.54 7.42
N MET A 183 -15.13 11.93 8.52
CA MET A 183 -15.88 10.86 9.19
C MET A 183 -17.25 11.32 9.69
N GLY A 184 -17.37 12.59 10.09
CA GLY A 184 -18.65 13.20 10.48
C GLY A 184 -19.60 13.42 9.30
N ALA A 185 -19.10 13.48 8.07
CA ALA A 185 -19.90 13.69 6.86
C ALA A 185 -20.28 12.36 6.16
N VAL A 186 -19.52 11.28 6.37
CA VAL A 186 -19.79 9.96 5.76
C VAL A 186 -20.83 9.21 6.60
N PRO A 187 -21.90 8.65 5.98
CA PRO A 187 -22.92 7.88 6.71
C PRO A 187 -22.32 6.61 7.37
N GLU A 188 -22.79 6.26 8.58
CA GLU A 188 -22.28 5.13 9.35
C GLU A 188 -22.45 3.76 8.68
N HIS A 189 -23.33 3.63 7.69
CA HIS A 189 -23.51 2.37 6.93
C HIS A 189 -22.46 2.20 5.82
N VAL A 190 -21.66 3.24 5.53
CA VAL A 190 -20.56 3.20 4.57
C VAL A 190 -19.25 2.93 5.32
N ILE A 191 -18.55 1.87 4.98
CA ILE A 191 -17.26 1.56 5.59
C ILE A 191 -16.20 2.56 5.11
N VAL A 192 -15.43 3.11 6.02
CA VAL A 192 -14.25 3.92 5.73
C VAL A 192 -13.00 3.13 6.06
N VAL A 193 -12.16 2.87 5.06
CA VAL A 193 -10.85 2.25 5.23
C VAL A 193 -9.79 3.33 5.27
N LEU A 194 -9.11 3.50 6.39
CA LEU A 194 -7.89 4.29 6.52
C LEU A 194 -6.69 3.38 6.28
N ASP A 195 -6.10 3.49 5.10
CA ASP A 195 -4.92 2.69 4.70
C ASP A 195 -3.64 3.42 5.11
N GLU A 196 -3.01 2.91 6.15
CA GLU A 196 -1.81 3.45 6.79
C GLU A 196 -0.55 2.65 6.44
N ALA A 197 -0.41 2.24 5.19
CA ALA A 197 0.73 1.41 4.78
C ALA A 197 2.10 2.07 5.00
N TYR A 198 2.16 3.39 5.19
CA TYR A 198 3.38 4.18 5.34
C TYR A 198 3.48 4.96 6.66
N LEU A 199 2.60 4.68 7.63
CA LEU A 199 2.49 5.47 8.86
C LEU A 199 3.81 5.60 9.63
N GLU A 200 4.65 4.55 9.64
CA GLU A 200 5.93 4.55 10.36
C GLU A 200 6.92 5.60 9.85
N TYR A 201 6.76 6.10 8.61
CA TYR A 201 7.64 7.12 8.01
C TYR A 201 7.15 8.56 8.22
N VAL A 202 5.98 8.73 8.83
CA VAL A 202 5.36 10.05 9.04
C VAL A 202 6.17 10.88 10.04
N THR A 203 6.41 12.13 9.69
CA THR A 203 7.06 13.12 10.55
C THR A 203 6.18 14.32 10.86
N ASP A 204 5.08 14.51 10.12
CA ASP A 204 4.10 15.55 10.38
C ASP A 204 3.22 15.16 11.57
N PRO A 205 3.29 15.90 12.71
CA PRO A 205 2.52 15.60 13.91
C PRO A 205 1.00 15.83 13.76
N GLN A 206 0.56 16.47 12.69
CA GLN A 206 -0.87 16.70 12.43
C GLN A 206 -1.51 15.50 11.72
N THR A 207 -0.70 14.57 11.18
CA THR A 207 -1.19 13.40 10.46
C THR A 207 -2.11 12.56 11.33
N VAL A 208 -3.25 12.18 10.76
CA VAL A 208 -4.17 11.24 11.41
C VAL A 208 -3.47 9.91 11.70
N GLN A 209 -3.64 9.43 12.91
CA GLN A 209 -3.21 8.11 13.34
C GLN A 209 -4.42 7.26 13.65
N GLY A 210 -4.62 6.20 12.88
CA GLY A 210 -5.80 5.34 13.01
C GLY A 210 -5.96 4.75 14.41
N GLN A 211 -4.85 4.49 15.10
CA GLN A 211 -4.88 4.00 16.48
C GLN A 211 -5.61 4.96 17.42
N GLU A 212 -5.49 6.27 17.26
CA GLU A 212 -6.17 7.28 18.06
C GLU A 212 -7.67 7.43 17.69
N MET A 213 -8.03 6.90 16.54
CA MET A 213 -9.38 6.95 15.98
C MET A 213 -10.20 5.69 16.30
N LEU A 214 -9.58 4.62 16.78
CA LEU A 214 -10.26 3.35 17.11
C LEU A 214 -11.37 3.58 18.14
N GLY A 215 -12.51 2.91 17.92
CA GLY A 215 -13.67 2.99 18.80
C GLY A 215 -14.49 4.29 18.69
N ARG A 216 -14.07 5.27 17.88
CA ARG A 216 -14.84 6.54 17.70
C ARG A 216 -15.98 6.40 16.69
N TRP A 217 -15.83 5.53 15.70
CA TRP A 217 -16.84 5.31 14.65
C TRP A 217 -17.07 3.81 14.42
N PRO A 218 -18.34 3.38 14.24
CA PRO A 218 -18.69 1.97 14.04
C PRO A 218 -18.31 1.44 12.68
N ASN A 219 -17.92 2.29 11.73
CA ASN A 219 -17.64 1.99 10.33
C ASN A 219 -16.17 2.24 9.93
N LEU A 220 -15.29 2.55 10.90
CA LEU A 220 -13.87 2.75 10.62
C LEU A 220 -13.10 1.43 10.60
N VAL A 221 -12.30 1.23 9.56
CA VAL A 221 -11.31 0.15 9.42
C VAL A 221 -9.93 0.76 9.24
N VAL A 222 -9.01 0.44 10.13
CA VAL A 222 -7.59 0.83 10.02
C VAL A 222 -6.82 -0.31 9.38
N LEU A 223 -6.19 -0.06 8.23
CA LEU A 223 -5.46 -1.07 7.45
C LEU A 223 -3.95 -0.85 7.54
N ARG A 224 -3.19 -1.88 7.87
CA ARG A 224 -1.74 -1.83 8.12
C ARG A 224 -1.01 -2.96 7.41
N THR A 225 0.29 -2.78 7.16
CA THR A 225 1.11 -3.78 6.47
C THR A 225 2.49 -3.94 7.11
N PHE A 226 3.04 -5.15 7.04
CA PHE A 226 4.44 -5.42 7.34
C PHE A 226 5.37 -5.30 6.12
N SER A 227 4.83 -4.91 4.95
CA SER A 227 5.58 -4.88 3.70
C SER A 227 6.52 -3.68 3.56
N LYS A 228 6.31 -2.58 4.31
CA LYS A 228 7.02 -1.31 4.15
C LYS A 228 8.08 -1.12 5.22
N ALA A 229 7.79 -0.40 6.28
CA ALA A 229 8.74 -0.14 7.37
C ALA A 229 9.37 -1.42 7.93
N TYR A 230 8.56 -2.45 8.13
CA TYR A 230 9.00 -3.73 8.67
C TYR A 230 9.87 -4.57 7.72
N GLY A 231 9.98 -4.20 6.44
CA GLY A 231 10.83 -4.90 5.48
C GLY A 231 10.39 -6.31 5.10
N LEU A 232 9.13 -6.70 5.36
CA LEU A 232 8.63 -8.06 5.14
C LEU A 232 7.79 -8.20 3.86
N ALA A 233 8.06 -7.38 2.83
CA ALA A 233 7.29 -7.37 1.58
C ALA A 233 7.16 -8.76 0.93
N GLY A 234 8.21 -9.58 1.00
CA GLY A 234 8.25 -10.93 0.44
C GLY A 234 7.41 -11.96 1.22
N LEU A 235 7.12 -11.71 2.50
CA LEU A 235 6.40 -12.65 3.36
C LEU A 235 4.88 -12.52 3.29
N ARG A 236 4.37 -11.44 2.69
CA ARG A 236 2.94 -11.23 2.47
C ARG A 236 2.12 -11.28 3.75
N VAL A 237 2.35 -10.37 4.68
CA VAL A 237 1.59 -10.23 5.93
C VAL A 237 1.15 -8.79 6.16
N GLY A 238 -0.09 -8.62 6.58
CA GLY A 238 -0.71 -7.34 6.92
C GLY A 238 -1.95 -7.59 7.76
N TYR A 239 -2.56 -6.55 8.28
CA TYR A 239 -3.70 -6.67 9.17
C TYR A 239 -4.65 -5.47 9.07
N ALA A 240 -5.86 -5.67 9.58
CA ALA A 240 -6.80 -4.58 9.84
C ALA A 240 -7.31 -4.63 11.27
N ILE A 241 -7.68 -3.45 11.77
CA ILE A 241 -8.35 -3.25 13.06
C ILE A 241 -9.67 -2.55 12.77
N ALA A 242 -10.76 -3.08 13.28
CA ALA A 242 -12.10 -2.52 13.13
C ALA A 242 -13.03 -3.10 14.21
N PRO A 243 -14.26 -2.56 14.37
CA PRO A 243 -15.27 -3.16 15.23
C PRO A 243 -15.46 -4.66 14.94
N ALA A 244 -15.64 -5.46 16.00
CA ALA A 244 -15.69 -6.92 15.95
C ALA A 244 -16.71 -7.46 14.91
N ALA A 245 -17.82 -6.76 14.68
CA ALA A 245 -18.82 -7.13 13.69
C ALA A 245 -18.24 -7.09 12.26
N ILE A 246 -17.45 -6.06 11.94
CA ILE A 246 -16.77 -5.93 10.65
C ILE A 246 -15.71 -7.02 10.50
N ILE A 247 -14.89 -7.21 11.52
CA ILE A 247 -13.82 -8.23 11.50
C ILE A 247 -14.40 -9.66 11.35
N THR A 248 -15.54 -9.95 11.96
CA THR A 248 -16.22 -11.24 11.80
C THR A 248 -16.62 -11.50 10.35
N ALA A 249 -17.19 -10.52 9.66
CA ALA A 249 -17.54 -10.63 8.25
C ALA A 249 -16.28 -10.80 7.36
N VAL A 250 -15.24 -10.00 7.60
CA VAL A 250 -13.97 -10.11 6.86
C VAL A 250 -13.33 -11.49 7.06
N ARG A 251 -13.28 -12.00 8.31
CA ARG A 251 -12.75 -13.34 8.62
C ARG A 251 -13.47 -14.46 7.85
N SER A 252 -14.77 -14.31 7.60
CA SER A 252 -15.54 -15.30 6.83
C SER A 252 -15.10 -15.40 5.36
N CYS A 253 -14.44 -14.36 4.84
CA CYS A 253 -13.91 -14.29 3.47
C CYS A 253 -12.42 -14.67 3.39
N VAL A 254 -11.72 -14.85 4.53
CA VAL A 254 -10.29 -15.17 4.55
C VAL A 254 -10.05 -16.55 3.96
N THR A 255 -9.15 -16.63 2.99
CA THR A 255 -8.69 -17.91 2.45
C THR A 255 -7.97 -18.70 3.56
N PRO A 256 -8.39 -19.94 3.88
CA PRO A 256 -7.75 -20.74 4.92
C PRO A 256 -6.24 -20.83 4.75
N PHE A 257 -5.49 -20.64 5.85
CA PHE A 257 -4.02 -20.73 5.88
C PHE A 257 -3.29 -19.75 4.96
N SER A 258 -3.91 -18.61 4.59
CA SER A 258 -3.35 -17.64 3.63
C SER A 258 -2.08 -16.93 4.14
N VAL A 259 -1.82 -16.92 5.45
CA VAL A 259 -0.61 -16.37 6.06
C VAL A 259 0.27 -17.51 6.55
N SER A 260 1.44 -17.66 5.94
CA SER A 260 2.37 -18.75 6.30
C SER A 260 2.88 -18.63 7.74
N GLY A 261 3.25 -19.76 8.37
CA GLY A 261 3.84 -19.76 9.72
C GLY A 261 5.13 -18.91 9.80
N SER A 262 5.95 -18.92 8.75
CA SER A 262 7.13 -18.06 8.67
C SER A 262 6.77 -16.58 8.65
N ALA A 263 5.69 -16.19 7.97
CA ALA A 263 5.23 -14.79 7.97
C ALA A 263 4.69 -14.38 9.34
N GLN A 264 3.95 -15.27 10.03
CA GLN A 264 3.44 -15.01 11.38
C GLN A 264 4.59 -14.80 12.38
N LEU A 265 5.58 -15.71 12.40
CA LEU A 265 6.74 -15.62 13.29
C LEU A 265 7.62 -14.40 12.98
N ALA A 266 7.86 -14.10 11.72
CA ALA A 266 8.63 -12.92 11.31
C ALA A 266 7.93 -11.61 11.71
N ALA A 267 6.61 -11.54 11.59
CA ALA A 267 5.84 -10.38 12.02
C ALA A 267 5.91 -10.18 13.54
N LEU A 268 5.78 -11.26 14.32
CA LEU A 268 5.95 -11.24 15.78
C LEU A 268 7.35 -10.76 16.17
N ALA A 269 8.40 -11.34 15.57
CA ALA A 269 9.78 -10.93 15.83
C ALA A 269 10.03 -9.45 15.49
N SER A 270 9.40 -8.95 14.41
CA SER A 270 9.50 -7.52 14.04
C SER A 270 8.81 -6.60 15.05
N ILE A 271 7.68 -7.02 15.61
CA ILE A 271 6.97 -6.24 16.65
C ILE A 271 7.82 -6.17 17.92
N GLU A 272 8.47 -7.26 18.31
CA GLU A 272 9.34 -7.30 19.49
C GLU A 272 10.60 -6.45 19.31
N ALA A 273 11.13 -6.35 18.09
CA ALA A 273 12.30 -5.57 17.75
C ALA A 273 11.97 -4.10 17.33
N MET A 274 10.83 -3.56 17.75
CA MET A 274 10.36 -2.22 17.35
C MET A 274 11.38 -1.11 17.55
N PRO A 275 12.15 -1.01 18.65
CA PRO A 275 13.16 0.04 18.79
C PRO A 275 14.21 0.02 17.68
N GLU A 276 14.78 -1.16 17.35
CA GLU A 276 15.73 -1.31 16.25
C GLU A 276 15.09 -1.03 14.88
N LEU A 277 13.83 -1.44 14.71
CA LEU A 277 13.08 -1.11 13.50
C LEU A 277 12.95 0.39 13.30
N MET A 278 12.59 1.13 14.35
CA MET A 278 12.39 2.59 14.26
C MET A 278 13.71 3.33 14.01
N GLU A 279 14.87 2.89 14.53
CA GLU A 279 16.15 3.45 14.12
C GLU A 279 16.40 3.36 12.61
N ARG A 280 16.01 2.25 11.97
CA ARG A 280 16.10 2.09 10.52
C ARG A 280 15.11 2.96 9.77
N VAL A 281 13.90 3.11 10.29
CA VAL A 281 12.89 4.03 9.77
C VAL A 281 13.38 5.46 9.81
N ASP A 282 13.97 5.89 10.94
CA ASP A 282 14.56 7.23 11.12
C ASP A 282 15.67 7.50 10.09
N GLY A 283 16.50 6.50 9.79
CA GLY A 283 17.50 6.58 8.72
C GLY A 283 16.89 6.82 7.34
N ILE A 284 15.80 6.11 7.00
CA ILE A 284 15.09 6.30 5.73
C ILE A 284 14.39 7.66 5.68
N VAL A 285 13.84 8.13 6.79
CA VAL A 285 13.21 9.46 6.91
C VAL A 285 14.26 10.57 6.73
N ALA A 286 15.44 10.43 7.33
CA ALA A 286 16.56 11.37 7.14
C ALA A 286 17.02 11.41 5.67
N GLU A 287 17.13 10.25 5.01
CA GLU A 287 17.44 10.17 3.58
C GLU A 287 16.33 10.79 2.71
N ARG A 288 15.06 10.56 3.03
CA ARG A 288 13.96 11.26 2.34
C ARG A 288 14.11 12.77 2.42
N ALA A 289 14.37 13.30 3.63
CA ALA A 289 14.56 14.73 3.83
C ALA A 289 15.74 15.28 3.03
N ARG A 290 16.86 14.54 2.98
CA ARG A 290 18.04 14.89 2.18
C ARG A 290 17.72 14.92 0.67
N VAL A 291 17.04 13.89 0.17
CA VAL A 291 16.64 13.79 -1.24
C VAL A 291 15.68 14.92 -1.63
N VAL A 292 14.68 15.20 -0.81
CA VAL A 292 13.71 16.30 -1.03
C VAL A 292 14.44 17.64 -1.06
N ALA A 293 15.36 17.91 -0.11
CA ALA A 293 16.13 19.15 -0.07
C ALA A 293 17.04 19.31 -1.30
N ALA A 294 17.69 18.23 -1.75
CA ALA A 294 18.53 18.26 -2.94
C ALA A 294 17.71 18.52 -4.22
N LEU A 295 16.58 17.89 -4.36
CA LEU A 295 15.67 18.11 -5.50
C LEU A 295 15.09 19.52 -5.50
N ALA A 296 14.70 20.05 -4.34
CA ALA A 296 14.21 21.43 -4.21
C ALA A 296 15.30 22.46 -4.59
N ALA A 297 16.55 22.23 -4.15
CA ALA A 297 17.69 23.07 -4.53
C ALA A 297 18.00 23.02 -6.04
N ASP A 298 17.70 21.90 -6.70
CA ASP A 298 17.80 21.70 -8.16
C ASP A 298 16.56 22.19 -8.93
N GLY A 299 15.59 22.84 -8.23
CA GLY A 299 14.42 23.48 -8.84
C GLY A 299 13.19 22.59 -9.04
N TRP A 300 13.17 21.39 -8.45
CA TRP A 300 11.98 20.54 -8.48
C TRP A 300 10.93 21.01 -7.47
N THR A 301 9.66 21.01 -7.88
CA THR A 301 8.52 21.18 -6.98
C THR A 301 7.95 19.80 -6.64
N LEU A 302 7.92 19.46 -5.35
CA LEU A 302 7.48 18.16 -4.86
C LEU A 302 6.30 18.32 -3.88
N PRO A 303 5.29 17.44 -3.92
CA PRO A 303 4.35 17.32 -2.81
C PRO A 303 5.07 16.93 -1.51
N ASP A 304 4.50 17.31 -0.36
CA ASP A 304 5.03 16.92 0.96
C ASP A 304 4.88 15.41 1.19
N SER A 305 5.95 14.66 0.94
CA SER A 305 5.90 13.21 1.08
C SER A 305 6.17 12.76 2.51
N GLN A 306 5.22 12.04 3.08
CA GLN A 306 5.28 11.38 4.38
C GLN A 306 5.51 9.85 4.27
N GLY A 307 5.75 9.32 3.04
CA GLY A 307 6.08 7.91 2.78
C GLY A 307 7.59 7.67 2.61
N ASN A 308 7.99 6.47 2.19
CA ASN A 308 9.38 6.14 1.83
C ASN A 308 9.68 6.35 0.34
N PHE A 309 9.15 7.39 -0.25
CA PHE A 309 9.30 7.73 -1.67
C PHE A 309 9.07 9.23 -1.89
N VAL A 310 9.41 9.71 -3.09
CA VAL A 310 9.05 11.04 -3.58
C VAL A 310 8.29 10.90 -4.90
N TRP A 311 7.46 11.92 -5.20
CA TRP A 311 6.68 12.02 -6.42
C TRP A 311 7.23 13.12 -7.32
N LEU A 312 7.60 12.74 -8.54
CA LEU A 312 8.02 13.66 -9.61
C LEU A 312 6.85 13.81 -10.59
N GLY A 313 6.06 14.87 -10.42
CA GLY A 313 4.88 15.14 -11.24
C GLY A 313 5.25 15.74 -12.60
N VAL A 314 5.73 14.94 -13.53
CA VAL A 314 6.28 15.36 -14.81
C VAL A 314 5.29 15.23 -15.99
N GLY A 315 4.03 14.89 -15.73
CA GLY A 315 2.99 14.82 -16.74
C GLY A 315 3.38 14.00 -17.97
N GLU A 316 3.23 14.56 -19.16
CA GLU A 316 3.56 13.91 -20.45
C GLU A 316 5.03 13.50 -20.58
N LYS A 317 5.94 14.08 -19.79
CA LYS A 317 7.35 13.71 -19.73
C LYS A 317 7.65 12.40 -19.01
N THR A 318 6.64 11.74 -18.46
CA THR A 318 6.81 10.49 -17.68
C THR A 318 7.58 9.42 -18.44
N ALA A 319 7.22 9.14 -19.69
CA ALA A 319 7.88 8.11 -20.50
C ALA A 319 9.35 8.48 -20.81
N GLU A 320 9.63 9.75 -21.07
CA GLU A 320 10.98 10.27 -21.31
C GLU A 320 11.85 10.11 -20.06
N LEU A 321 11.34 10.50 -18.88
CA LEU A 321 12.05 10.36 -17.61
C LEU A 321 12.37 8.90 -17.28
N VAL A 322 11.42 7.99 -17.50
CA VAL A 322 11.62 6.54 -17.27
C VAL A 322 12.72 6.00 -18.20
N ALA A 323 12.68 6.36 -19.48
CA ALA A 323 13.70 5.96 -20.44
C ALA A 323 15.09 6.52 -20.05
N TYR A 324 15.14 7.77 -19.60
CA TYR A 324 16.36 8.43 -19.15
C TYR A 324 16.98 7.72 -17.93
N PHE A 325 16.19 7.35 -16.92
CA PHE A 325 16.64 6.56 -15.76
C PHE A 325 17.15 5.16 -16.18
N GLY A 326 16.46 4.52 -17.13
CA GLY A 326 16.86 3.22 -17.67
C GLY A 326 18.16 3.24 -18.49
N ALA A 327 18.53 4.40 -19.03
CA ALA A 327 19.72 4.60 -19.85
C ALA A 327 20.97 5.01 -19.05
N GLN A 328 20.87 5.21 -17.73
CA GLN A 328 22.02 5.54 -16.89
C GLN A 328 23.07 4.41 -16.90
N PRO A 329 24.36 4.71 -16.65
CA PRO A 329 25.41 3.68 -16.53
C PRO A 329 25.07 2.58 -15.53
N GLN A 330 24.46 2.94 -14.39
CA GLN A 330 23.73 2.05 -13.53
C GLN A 330 22.22 2.36 -13.67
N PRO A 331 21.46 1.51 -14.36
CA PRO A 331 20.05 1.78 -14.61
C PRO A 331 19.23 1.90 -13.32
N ILE A 332 18.27 2.82 -13.30
CA ILE A 332 17.41 3.06 -12.14
C ILE A 332 15.97 2.71 -12.55
N LEU A 333 15.39 1.73 -11.88
CA LEU A 333 14.01 1.31 -12.10
C LEU A 333 13.09 2.10 -11.18
N VAL A 334 12.28 2.96 -11.77
CA VAL A 334 11.29 3.80 -11.07
C VAL A 334 9.86 3.30 -11.35
N ARG A 335 8.85 3.82 -10.64
CA ARG A 335 7.44 3.50 -10.91
C ARG A 335 6.81 4.60 -11.75
N PRO A 336 6.52 4.34 -13.04
CA PRO A 336 5.79 5.29 -13.88
C PRO A 336 4.28 5.26 -13.60
N PHE A 337 3.67 6.44 -13.72
CA PHE A 337 2.24 6.67 -13.84
C PHE A 337 2.07 7.51 -15.11
N ILE A 338 1.74 6.84 -16.20
CA ILE A 338 1.82 7.42 -17.56
C ILE A 338 1.01 8.71 -17.66
N ASN A 339 1.63 9.76 -18.21
CA ASN A 339 1.12 11.12 -18.33
C ASN A 339 0.83 11.85 -17.01
N GLU A 340 1.29 11.32 -15.89
CA GLU A 340 1.11 11.94 -14.58
C GLU A 340 2.46 12.18 -13.88
N GLY A 341 3.32 11.18 -13.80
CA GLY A 341 4.60 11.33 -13.13
C GLY A 341 5.30 10.01 -12.81
N VAL A 342 6.32 10.14 -11.99
CA VAL A 342 7.19 9.04 -11.57
C VAL A 342 7.30 9.03 -10.05
N ARG A 343 7.07 7.88 -9.44
CA ARG A 343 7.37 7.67 -8.02
C ARG A 343 8.76 7.04 -7.90
N LEU A 344 9.63 7.70 -7.13
CA LEU A 344 10.98 7.27 -6.81
C LEU A 344 11.02 6.83 -5.34
N THR A 345 11.29 5.54 -5.09
CA THR A 345 11.47 5.00 -3.73
C THR A 345 12.79 5.48 -3.14
N ILE A 346 12.79 5.85 -1.87
CA ILE A 346 14.01 6.16 -1.10
C ILE A 346 14.76 4.86 -0.84
N GLY A 347 15.97 4.78 -1.38
CA GLY A 347 16.90 3.65 -1.26
C GLY A 347 17.99 3.91 -0.21
N THR A 348 19.13 3.22 -0.38
CA THR A 348 20.36 3.53 0.39
C THR A 348 20.91 4.90 -0.01
N PRO A 349 21.82 5.51 0.80
CA PRO A 349 22.47 6.77 0.41
C PRO A 349 23.09 6.71 -1.00
N GLU A 350 23.76 5.63 -1.35
CA GLU A 350 24.42 5.43 -2.65
C GLU A 350 23.39 5.33 -3.79
N GLU A 351 22.27 4.63 -3.58
CA GLU A 351 21.19 4.54 -4.55
C GLU A 351 20.51 5.88 -4.77
N ASN A 352 20.31 6.64 -3.68
CA ASN A 352 19.73 7.98 -3.74
C ASN A 352 20.68 8.96 -4.43
N ASP A 353 21.99 8.90 -4.18
CA ASP A 353 23.01 9.73 -4.84
C ASP A 353 23.05 9.48 -6.35
N ALA A 354 22.95 8.23 -6.77
CA ALA A 354 22.86 7.89 -8.19
C ALA A 354 21.59 8.48 -8.84
N ALA A 355 20.45 8.42 -8.15
CA ALA A 355 19.21 9.01 -8.64
C ALA A 355 19.27 10.54 -8.72
N LEU A 356 19.83 11.21 -7.72
CA LEU A 356 20.04 12.65 -7.70
C LEU A 356 21.01 13.10 -8.79
N ALA A 357 22.13 12.39 -8.98
CA ALA A 357 23.08 12.68 -10.05
C ALA A 357 22.45 12.54 -11.44
N ALA A 358 21.61 11.52 -11.65
CA ALA A 358 20.85 11.36 -12.88
C ALA A 358 19.90 12.56 -13.10
N LEU A 359 19.12 12.96 -12.09
CA LEU A 359 18.18 14.07 -12.19
C LEU A 359 18.88 15.41 -12.42
N ALA A 360 20.05 15.65 -11.80
CA ALA A 360 20.87 16.83 -12.05
C ALA A 360 21.35 16.94 -13.51
N GLY A 361 21.54 15.81 -14.19
CA GLY A 361 21.92 15.74 -15.60
C GLY A 361 20.79 15.95 -16.61
N LEU A 362 19.54 16.07 -16.17
CA LEU A 362 18.42 16.34 -17.08
C LEU A 362 18.52 17.74 -17.72
N THR A 363 18.25 17.79 -19.02
CA THR A 363 18.31 19.05 -19.79
C THR A 363 17.02 19.87 -19.70
N TRP A 364 15.96 19.31 -19.11
CA TRP A 364 14.68 19.97 -18.90
C TRP A 364 14.22 19.84 -17.44
N ARG A 365 13.46 20.85 -16.98
CA ARG A 365 12.76 20.91 -15.69
C ARG A 365 11.31 21.37 -15.95
N LEU A 366 10.41 21.09 -15.03
CA LEU A 366 9.03 21.60 -15.06
C LEU A 366 8.90 22.78 -14.13
#